data_1d05e2c6c7f0e9a8ec68f43c87061131
#
_entry.id   1d05e2c6c7f0e9a8ec68f43c87061131
#
_cell.length_a   1.000
_cell.length_b   1.000
_cell.length_c   1.000
_cell.angle_alpha   90.00
_cell.angle_beta   90.00
_cell.angle_gamma   90.00
#
_symmetry.space_group_name_H-M   'P 1'
#
loop_
_entity.id
_entity.type
_entity.pdbx_description
1 polymer ?
#
loop_
_entity_poly.entity_id
_entity_poly.type
_entity_poly.pdbx_seq_one_letter_code
_entity_poly.pdbx_strand_id
1 'polypeptide(L)'
;MQRKMANNDVMTRNFSTIKADAHLKEAYDAIKKNLEGPPHAPGLVVLDNAGKYAGVLTVDDFMKELARLYRAACDQLGKKEWIAAFFNQCELIGIKKVSEVMSGKRLSIREGDDFEKSCKLILKKKLNLLAVVNENAEPVGIITRRKVLEEIAPRIFT
;
A
#
# COMPACT_ATOMS: atom_id res chain seq x y z
N MET A 1 -24.78 4.98 24.96
CA MET A 1 -23.71 5.71 24.26
C MET A 1 -22.75 4.70 23.65
N GLN A 2 -22.68 4.62 22.34
CA GLN A 2 -21.68 3.76 21.71
C GLN A 2 -20.29 4.37 21.90
N ARG A 3 -19.37 3.62 22.48
CA ARG A 3 -17.96 4.01 22.59
C ARG A 3 -17.40 4.21 21.18
N LYS A 4 -16.83 5.38 20.93
CA LYS A 4 -16.08 5.62 19.68
C LYS A 4 -14.85 4.71 19.67
N MET A 5 -14.68 3.97 18.57
CA MET A 5 -13.49 3.15 18.38
C MET A 5 -12.34 4.01 17.91
N ALA A 6 -11.19 3.85 18.55
CA ALA A 6 -9.94 4.46 18.10
C ALA A 6 -9.22 3.50 17.13
N ASN A 7 -8.30 4.02 16.34
CA ASN A 7 -7.54 3.22 15.39
C ASN A 7 -6.75 2.09 16.05
N ASN A 8 -6.19 2.33 17.25
CA ASN A 8 -5.46 1.31 17.97
C ASN A 8 -6.31 0.13 18.45
N ASP A 9 -7.65 0.29 18.50
CA ASP A 9 -8.55 -0.80 18.84
C ASP A 9 -8.78 -1.77 17.65
N VAL A 10 -8.60 -1.31 16.42
CA VAL A 10 -8.93 -2.06 15.21
C VAL A 10 -7.78 -2.30 14.27
N MET A 11 -6.68 -1.55 14.40
CA MET A 11 -5.53 -1.69 13.49
C MET A 11 -4.87 -3.06 13.62
N THR A 12 -4.28 -3.52 12.52
CA THR A 12 -3.42 -4.69 12.52
C THR A 12 -2.01 -4.27 12.90
N ARG A 13 -1.46 -4.87 13.96
CA ARG A 13 -0.09 -4.59 14.43
C ARG A 13 0.97 -5.41 13.71
N ASN A 14 0.57 -6.52 13.11
CA ASN A 14 1.43 -7.34 12.25
C ASN A 14 1.42 -6.76 10.85
N PHE A 15 2.46 -6.02 10.50
CA PHE A 15 2.64 -5.43 9.18
C PHE A 15 4.12 -5.45 8.80
N SER A 16 4.38 -5.40 7.50
CA SER A 16 5.74 -5.40 6.98
C SER A 16 6.16 -4.01 6.53
N THR A 17 7.42 -3.70 6.75
CA THR A 17 8.04 -2.44 6.35
C THR A 17 9.09 -2.68 5.28
N ILE A 18 9.41 -1.64 4.53
CA ILE A 18 10.51 -1.63 3.59
C ILE A 18 11.12 -0.23 3.53
N LYS A 19 12.40 -0.14 3.26
CA LYS A 19 13.06 1.17 3.10
C LYS A 19 12.74 1.77 1.74
N ALA A 20 12.63 3.09 1.69
CA ALA A 20 12.36 3.83 0.47
C ALA A 20 13.42 3.63 -0.62
N ASP A 21 14.66 3.37 -0.23
CA ASP A 21 15.78 3.13 -1.16
C ASP A 21 15.97 1.65 -1.53
N ALA A 22 15.15 0.74 -1.02
CA ALA A 22 15.17 -0.66 -1.42
C ALA A 22 14.71 -0.83 -2.87
N HIS A 23 15.14 -1.92 -3.50
CA HIS A 23 14.70 -2.25 -4.86
C HIS A 23 13.32 -2.89 -4.88
N LEU A 24 12.58 -2.68 -5.97
CA LEU A 24 11.22 -3.21 -6.13
C LEU A 24 11.18 -4.74 -6.08
N LYS A 25 12.25 -5.42 -6.47
CA LYS A 25 12.32 -6.89 -6.35
C LYS A 25 12.18 -7.35 -4.90
N GLU A 26 12.86 -6.68 -3.96
CA GLU A 26 12.74 -6.98 -2.53
C GLU A 26 11.33 -6.68 -2.03
N ALA A 27 10.76 -5.57 -2.48
CA ALA A 27 9.39 -5.19 -2.13
C ALA A 27 8.37 -6.21 -2.63
N TYR A 28 8.53 -6.70 -3.85
CA TYR A 28 7.66 -7.73 -4.40
C TYR A 28 7.70 -9.01 -3.57
N ASP A 29 8.89 -9.47 -3.22
CA ASP A 29 9.07 -10.67 -2.39
C ASP A 29 8.38 -10.51 -1.03
N ALA A 30 8.49 -9.32 -0.42
CA ALA A 30 7.83 -9.02 0.85
C ALA A 30 6.30 -8.98 0.73
N ILE A 31 5.78 -8.36 -0.33
CA ILE A 31 4.32 -8.33 -0.59
C ILE A 31 3.79 -9.73 -0.84
N LYS A 32 4.51 -10.55 -1.60
CA LYS A 32 4.12 -11.93 -1.87
C LYS A 32 3.99 -12.74 -0.58
N LYS A 33 4.93 -12.62 0.33
CA LYS A 33 4.86 -13.26 1.65
C LYS A 33 3.64 -12.77 2.45
N ASN A 34 3.35 -11.48 2.40
CA ASN A 34 2.19 -10.91 3.09
C ASN A 34 0.86 -11.43 2.53
N LEU A 35 0.79 -11.72 1.24
CA LEU A 35 -0.42 -12.24 0.61
C LEU A 35 -0.62 -13.74 0.87
N GLU A 36 0.46 -14.49 0.94
CA GLU A 36 0.45 -15.95 1.17
C GLU A 36 0.14 -16.32 2.63
N GLY A 37 0.43 -15.44 3.58
CA GLY A 37 0.19 -15.66 5.00
C GLY A 37 -0.27 -14.39 5.71
N PRO A 38 -0.55 -14.46 7.04
CA PRO A 38 -0.88 -13.26 7.79
C PRO A 38 0.23 -12.20 7.66
N PRO A 39 -0.11 -10.92 7.52
CA PRO A 39 -1.43 -10.29 7.69
C PRO A 39 -2.32 -10.27 6.45
N HIS A 40 -1.97 -10.91 5.36
CA HIS A 40 -2.68 -10.88 4.07
C HIS A 40 -2.86 -9.46 3.52
N ALA A 41 -1.93 -8.57 3.85
CA ALA A 41 -1.99 -7.17 3.45
C ALA A 41 -1.47 -6.99 2.01
N PRO A 42 -2.13 -6.15 1.18
CA PRO A 42 -1.76 -5.96 -0.22
C PRO A 42 -0.59 -4.98 -0.41
N GLY A 43 0.14 -4.65 0.63
CA GLY A 43 1.21 -3.68 0.54
C GLY A 43 2.11 -3.60 1.76
N LEU A 44 3.05 -2.70 1.68
CA LEU A 44 4.10 -2.47 2.68
C LEU A 44 4.06 -1.03 3.15
N VAL A 45 4.45 -0.82 4.40
CA VAL A 45 4.72 0.51 4.94
C VAL A 45 6.15 0.89 4.60
N VAL A 46 6.35 2.03 3.95
CA VAL A 46 7.66 2.50 3.51
C VAL A 46 8.25 3.43 4.56
N LEU A 47 9.49 3.17 4.92
CA LEU A 47 10.25 3.97 5.88
C LEU A 47 11.35 4.76 5.19
N ASP A 48 11.62 5.97 5.70
CA ASP A 48 12.80 6.74 5.31
C ASP A 48 14.05 6.24 6.04
N ASN A 49 15.19 6.89 5.80
CA ASN A 49 16.46 6.52 6.41
C ASN A 49 16.48 6.70 7.93
N ALA A 50 15.60 7.52 8.48
CA ALA A 50 15.46 7.73 9.92
C ALA A 50 14.47 6.75 10.57
N GLY A 51 13.89 5.82 9.81
CA GLY A 51 12.89 4.88 10.31
C GLY A 51 11.50 5.48 10.45
N LYS A 52 11.28 6.66 9.88
CA LYS A 52 9.98 7.34 9.93
C LYS A 52 9.12 6.95 8.73
N TYR A 53 7.82 7.10 8.90
CA TYR A 53 6.85 6.84 7.85
C TYR A 53 7.11 7.72 6.61
N ALA A 54 7.25 7.10 5.46
CA ALA A 54 7.48 7.79 4.18
C ALA A 54 6.34 7.59 3.18
N GLY A 55 5.54 6.56 3.33
CA GLY A 55 4.45 6.23 2.43
C GLY A 55 4.11 4.76 2.46
N VAL A 56 3.30 4.32 1.50
CA VAL A 56 2.95 2.91 1.33
C VAL A 56 3.26 2.48 -0.10
N LEU A 57 3.60 1.21 -0.26
CA LEU A 57 3.75 0.57 -1.56
C LEU A 57 2.78 -0.59 -1.64
N THR A 58 1.87 -0.56 -2.60
CA THR A 58 0.82 -1.57 -2.75
C THR A 58 0.91 -2.28 -4.10
N VAL A 59 0.15 -3.36 -4.25
CA VAL A 59 -0.02 -4.05 -5.53
C VAL A 59 -0.49 -3.08 -6.62
N ASP A 60 -1.37 -2.12 -6.26
CA ASP A 60 -1.85 -1.10 -7.21
C ASP A 60 -0.72 -0.23 -7.76
N ASP A 61 0.29 0.08 -6.95
CA ASP A 61 1.45 0.86 -7.41
C ASP A 61 2.25 0.11 -8.47
N PHE A 62 2.43 -1.19 -8.30
CA PHE A 62 3.03 -2.04 -9.32
C PHE A 62 2.18 -2.07 -10.59
N MET A 63 0.87 -2.19 -10.46
CA MET A 63 -0.04 -2.22 -11.61
C MET A 63 -0.04 -0.91 -12.38
N LYS A 64 0.05 0.22 -11.69
CA LYS A 64 0.18 1.55 -12.32
C LYS A 64 1.49 1.67 -13.11
N GLU A 65 2.58 1.17 -12.57
CA GLU A 65 3.87 1.16 -13.25
C GLU A 65 3.84 0.27 -14.50
N LEU A 66 3.26 -0.92 -14.40
CA LEU A 66 3.07 -1.81 -15.54
C LEU A 66 2.20 -1.18 -16.62
N ALA A 67 1.10 -0.51 -16.22
CA ALA A 67 0.21 0.17 -17.16
C ALA A 67 0.93 1.31 -17.89
N ARG A 68 1.80 2.04 -17.19
CA ARG A 68 2.62 3.11 -17.80
C ARG A 68 3.54 2.55 -18.87
N LEU A 69 4.22 1.45 -18.59
CA LEU A 69 5.11 0.80 -19.55
C LEU A 69 4.37 0.21 -20.74
N TYR A 70 3.19 -0.38 -20.49
CA TYR A 70 2.31 -0.91 -21.54
C TYR A 70 1.91 0.21 -22.52
N ARG A 71 1.44 1.34 -22.01
CA ARG A 71 1.06 2.48 -22.85
C ARG A 71 2.23 3.01 -23.67
N ALA A 72 3.40 3.15 -23.04
CA ALA A 72 4.60 3.61 -23.73
C ALA A 72 5.00 2.65 -24.87
N ALA A 73 4.93 1.35 -24.64
CA ALA A 73 5.25 0.34 -25.68
C ALA A 73 4.25 0.40 -26.83
N CYS A 74 2.94 0.53 -26.55
CA CYS A 74 1.92 0.64 -27.59
C CYS A 74 2.07 1.92 -28.43
N ASP A 75 2.39 3.04 -27.79
CA ASP A 75 2.54 4.33 -28.48
C ASP A 75 3.76 4.36 -29.38
N GLN A 76 4.86 3.70 -28.99
CA GLN A 76 6.11 3.71 -29.74
C GLN A 76 6.13 2.73 -30.93
N LEU A 77 5.56 1.53 -30.77
CA LEU A 77 5.79 0.42 -31.69
C LEU A 77 4.52 -0.11 -32.40
N GLY A 78 3.36 0.43 -32.07
CA GLY A 78 2.10 -0.06 -32.64
C GLY A 78 1.68 -1.43 -32.09
N LYS A 79 0.56 -1.95 -32.60
CA LYS A 79 -0.16 -3.07 -31.99
C LYS A 79 0.48 -4.45 -32.11
N LYS A 80 1.46 -4.64 -33.01
CA LYS A 80 2.04 -5.98 -33.26
C LYS A 80 3.34 -6.25 -32.55
N GLU A 81 4.11 -5.21 -32.21
CA GLU A 81 5.47 -5.34 -31.66
C GLU A 81 5.61 -4.90 -30.20
N TRP A 82 4.53 -4.42 -29.61
CA TRP A 82 4.56 -3.88 -28.25
C TRP A 82 4.91 -4.93 -27.19
N ILE A 83 4.57 -6.20 -27.42
CA ILE A 83 4.74 -7.26 -26.41
C ILE A 83 6.19 -7.45 -26.03
N ALA A 84 7.09 -7.59 -27.01
CA ALA A 84 8.52 -7.76 -26.76
C ALA A 84 9.13 -6.54 -26.06
N ALA A 85 8.77 -5.33 -26.54
CA ALA A 85 9.23 -4.08 -25.93
C ALA A 85 8.71 -3.92 -24.50
N PHE A 86 7.45 -4.29 -24.25
CA PHE A 86 6.86 -4.24 -22.93
C PHE A 86 7.60 -5.17 -21.95
N PHE A 87 7.82 -6.42 -22.31
CA PHE A 87 8.53 -7.37 -21.43
C PHE A 87 9.99 -6.96 -21.22
N ASN A 88 10.68 -6.41 -22.22
CA ASN A 88 12.02 -5.89 -22.05
C ASN A 88 12.07 -4.72 -21.04
N GLN A 89 11.09 -3.84 -21.09
CA GLN A 89 10.95 -2.75 -20.10
C GLN A 89 10.61 -3.27 -18.71
N CYS A 90 9.80 -4.32 -18.62
CA CYS A 90 9.43 -4.93 -17.35
C CYS A 90 10.64 -5.50 -16.61
N GLU A 91 11.64 -6.00 -17.32
CA GLU A 91 12.87 -6.51 -16.70
C GLU A 91 13.61 -5.43 -15.90
N LEU A 92 13.44 -4.16 -16.28
CA LEU A 92 14.09 -3.03 -15.61
C LEU A 92 13.34 -2.55 -14.36
N ILE A 93 12.11 -3.00 -14.15
CA ILE A 93 11.31 -2.57 -12.98
C ILE A 93 11.98 -3.02 -11.68
N GLY A 94 12.51 -4.24 -11.65
CA GLY A 94 13.10 -4.83 -10.44
C GLY A 94 14.24 -4.03 -9.82
N ILE A 95 14.95 -3.25 -10.63
CA ILE A 95 16.08 -2.42 -10.17
C ILE A 95 15.66 -1.00 -9.76
N LYS A 96 14.39 -0.62 -10.01
CA LYS A 96 13.88 0.66 -9.52
C LYS A 96 13.76 0.64 -8.00
N LYS A 97 13.90 1.81 -7.41
CA LYS A 97 13.70 1.97 -5.97
C LYS A 97 12.22 2.07 -5.62
N VAL A 98 11.88 1.62 -4.44
CA VAL A 98 10.53 1.76 -3.87
C VAL A 98 10.04 3.21 -3.95
N SER A 99 10.90 4.19 -3.61
CA SER A 99 10.58 5.62 -3.66
C SER A 99 10.15 6.12 -5.03
N GLU A 100 10.58 5.47 -6.11
CA GLU A 100 10.24 5.87 -7.48
C GLU A 100 8.84 5.42 -7.91
N VAL A 101 8.29 4.42 -7.23
CA VAL A 101 7.03 3.77 -7.63
C VAL A 101 5.94 3.91 -6.59
N MET A 102 6.28 4.04 -5.31
CA MET A 102 5.30 4.17 -4.23
C MET A 102 4.38 5.37 -4.45
N SER A 103 3.17 5.29 -3.89
CA SER A 103 2.23 6.41 -3.90
C SER A 103 2.88 7.65 -3.30
N GLY A 104 2.86 8.77 -4.04
CA GLY A 104 3.43 10.04 -3.61
C GLY A 104 2.67 10.72 -2.48
N LYS A 105 1.53 10.17 -2.07
CA LYS A 105 0.71 10.72 -1.00
C LYS A 105 1.06 10.04 0.32
N ARG A 106 1.67 10.79 1.21
CA ARG A 106 1.95 10.34 2.59
C ARG A 106 0.70 10.46 3.46
N LEU A 107 -0.30 9.64 3.17
CA LEU A 107 -1.50 9.59 3.96
C LEU A 107 -1.31 8.66 5.15
N SER A 108 -1.49 9.19 6.33
CA SER A 108 -1.43 8.42 7.57
C SER A 108 -2.47 8.94 8.56
N ILE A 109 -2.73 8.14 9.56
CA ILE A 109 -3.63 8.49 10.65
C ILE A 109 -2.97 8.11 11.97
N ARG A 110 -3.32 8.82 13.04
CA ARG A 110 -2.75 8.56 14.37
C ARG A 110 -3.50 7.42 15.06
N GLU A 111 -2.77 6.67 15.90
CA GLU A 111 -3.33 5.55 16.65
C GLU A 111 -4.48 5.95 17.58
N GLY A 112 -4.44 7.17 18.13
CA GLY A 112 -5.48 7.71 19.00
C GLY A 112 -6.68 8.32 18.30
N ASP A 113 -6.61 8.52 16.98
CA ASP A 113 -7.72 9.10 16.20
C ASP A 113 -8.88 8.12 16.07
N ASP A 114 -10.08 8.67 15.84
CA ASP A 114 -11.28 7.87 15.63
C ASP A 114 -11.18 7.02 14.36
N PHE A 115 -11.61 5.77 14.46
CA PHE A 115 -11.68 4.84 13.32
C PHE A 115 -12.54 5.38 12.18
N GLU A 116 -13.53 6.22 12.48
CA GLU A 116 -14.35 6.88 11.47
C GLU A 116 -13.52 7.70 10.47
N LYS A 117 -12.46 8.38 10.94
CA LYS A 117 -11.54 9.11 10.05
C LYS A 117 -10.84 8.18 9.08
N SER A 118 -10.41 7.02 9.56
CA SER A 118 -9.77 6.00 8.73
C SER A 118 -10.73 5.45 7.68
N CYS A 119 -11.97 5.17 8.05
CA CYS A 119 -13.01 4.75 7.12
C CYS A 119 -13.23 5.79 6.03
N LYS A 120 -13.36 7.06 6.39
CA LYS A 120 -13.54 8.15 5.44
C LYS A 120 -12.39 8.22 4.42
N LEU A 121 -11.15 8.15 4.89
CA LEU A 121 -9.98 8.18 4.00
C LEU A 121 -9.95 7.00 3.05
N ILE A 122 -10.16 5.80 3.57
CA ILE A 122 -10.13 4.57 2.76
C ILE A 122 -11.24 4.61 1.71
N LEU A 123 -12.46 5.00 2.09
CA LEU A 123 -13.59 5.02 1.18
C LEU A 123 -13.49 6.14 0.13
N LYS A 124 -13.14 7.35 0.55
CA LYS A 124 -13.03 8.51 -0.37
C LYS A 124 -11.85 8.41 -1.32
N LYS A 125 -10.70 7.99 -0.82
CA LYS A 125 -9.47 7.91 -1.60
C LYS A 125 -9.26 6.55 -2.26
N LYS A 126 -10.16 5.60 -2.02
CA LYS A 126 -10.07 4.22 -2.52
C LYS A 126 -8.72 3.58 -2.19
N LEU A 127 -8.27 3.76 -0.96
CA LEU A 127 -7.00 3.22 -0.49
C LEU A 127 -7.10 1.73 -0.21
N ASN A 128 -6.08 0.97 -0.54
CA ASN A 128 -5.95 -0.44 -0.15
C ASN A 128 -5.46 -0.59 1.28
N LEU A 129 -4.64 0.35 1.71
CA LEU A 129 -3.89 0.30 2.95
C LEU A 129 -3.71 1.71 3.49
N LEU A 130 -3.90 1.88 4.78
CA LEU A 130 -3.65 3.13 5.49
C LEU A 130 -2.70 2.87 6.65
N ALA A 131 -1.60 3.60 6.70
CA ALA A 131 -0.65 3.50 7.80
C ALA A 131 -1.15 4.25 9.04
N VAL A 132 -0.99 3.63 10.20
CA VAL A 132 -1.27 4.23 11.50
C VAL A 132 0.07 4.55 12.16
N VAL A 133 0.25 5.80 12.57
CA VAL A 133 1.50 6.29 13.14
C VAL A 133 1.31 6.78 14.56
N ASN A 134 2.40 6.81 15.33
CA ASN A 134 2.45 7.43 16.65
C ASN A 134 2.82 8.91 16.54
N GLU A 135 3.01 9.57 17.67
CA GLU A 135 3.37 10.99 17.76
C GLU A 135 4.72 11.30 17.10
N ASN A 136 5.63 10.32 17.05
CA ASN A 136 6.95 10.45 16.44
C ASN A 136 6.99 10.12 14.96
N ALA A 137 5.83 10.02 14.30
CA ALA A 137 5.71 9.61 12.90
C ALA A 137 6.26 8.20 12.60
N GLU A 138 6.28 7.35 13.61
CA GLU A 138 6.66 5.95 13.45
C GLU A 138 5.43 5.10 13.20
N PRO A 139 5.45 4.18 12.22
CA PRO A 139 4.30 3.32 11.96
C PRO A 139 4.13 2.31 13.09
N VAL A 140 2.91 2.18 13.59
CA VAL A 140 2.55 1.28 14.69
C VAL A 140 1.51 0.25 14.29
N GLY A 141 0.87 0.42 13.13
CA GLY A 141 -0.14 -0.49 12.62
C GLY A 141 -0.59 -0.10 11.23
N ILE A 142 -1.49 -0.92 10.70
CA ILE A 142 -2.14 -0.68 9.42
C ILE A 142 -3.64 -0.92 9.52
N ILE A 143 -4.40 -0.24 8.68
CA ILE A 143 -5.82 -0.49 8.46
C ILE A 143 -6.01 -0.77 6.98
N THR A 144 -6.54 -1.95 6.64
CA THR A 144 -6.79 -2.36 5.26
C THR A 144 -8.25 -2.16 4.89
N ARG A 145 -8.57 -2.16 3.59
CA ARG A 145 -9.95 -2.19 3.09
C ARG A 145 -10.74 -3.35 3.69
N ARG A 146 -10.11 -4.50 3.74
CA ARG A 146 -10.71 -5.70 4.33
C ARG A 146 -11.10 -5.47 5.78
N LYS A 147 -10.25 -4.80 6.56
CA LYS A 147 -10.54 -4.50 7.97
C LYS A 147 -11.74 -3.57 8.11
N VAL A 148 -11.84 -2.56 7.24
CA VAL A 148 -13.01 -1.67 7.21
C VAL A 148 -14.29 -2.47 6.94
N LEU A 149 -14.25 -3.36 5.95
CA LEU A 149 -15.39 -4.21 5.63
C LEU A 149 -15.75 -5.14 6.79
N GLU A 150 -14.77 -5.77 7.42
CA GLU A 150 -14.97 -6.67 8.57
C GLU A 150 -15.64 -5.95 9.75
N GLU A 151 -15.27 -4.69 10.01
CA GLU A 151 -15.85 -3.91 11.11
C GLU A 151 -17.27 -3.42 10.80
N ILE A 152 -17.59 -3.20 9.53
CA ILE A 152 -18.90 -2.69 9.11
C ILE A 152 -19.90 -3.86 8.86
N ALA A 153 -19.41 -4.99 8.38
CA ALA A 153 -20.24 -6.13 7.98
C ALA A 153 -21.28 -6.57 9.03
N PRO A 154 -20.94 -6.68 10.33
CA PRO A 154 -21.94 -7.07 11.33
C PRO A 154 -23.13 -6.11 11.47
N ARG A 155 -22.95 -4.85 11.02
CA ARG A 155 -24.01 -3.84 11.07
C ARG A 155 -24.92 -3.88 9.83
N ILE A 156 -24.45 -4.51 8.76
CA ILE A 156 -25.15 -4.58 7.46
C ILE A 156 -25.79 -5.95 7.27
N PHE A 157 -25.10 -7.02 7.65
CA PHE A 157 -25.47 -8.40 7.37
C PHE A 157 -25.90 -9.15 8.64
N THR A 158 -26.83 -8.58 9.34
CA THR A 158 -27.40 -9.22 10.54
C THR A 158 -28.54 -10.17 10.20
#